data_ac1ac13a5e4bc46238a0275fbcee4610
#
_entry.id   ac1ac13a5e4bc46238a0275fbcee4610
#
_cell.length_a   1.000
_cell.length_b   1.000
_cell.length_c   1.000
_cell.angle_alpha   90.00
_cell.angle_beta   90.00
_cell.angle_gamma   90.00
#
_symmetry.space_group_name_H-M   'P 1'
#
loop_
_entity.id
_entity.type
_entity.pdbx_description
1 polymer ?
#
loop_
_entity_poly.entity_id
_entity_poly.type
_entity_poly.pdbx_seq_one_letter_code
_entity_poly.pdbx_strand_id
1 'polypeptide(L)'
;MKVLVIQNRMGIGDMVIFLPFIEAISKKLKTPVSILVKESSKSREFLNDNKNISEIIDLERDNKNKGKHDGFFGSLKLIKELKDYKFDKAFIFNSSLRFFVICKLARIKKVYQYPLFEKKNQHIIKAAQEFLNKKIKLDVESKPEINLDINKINEAKQKYNFSSSKINILLGIGGSGKTKRIPAETFIKFIDHCNNFKDCRFFLATGNHEEELEILNKILGSANGGKCEKLNHLKINE
;
A
#
# COMPACT_ATOMS: atom_id res chain seq x y z
N MET A 1 -18.00 7.15 -18.33
CA MET A 1 -16.86 6.22 -18.63
C MET A 1 -16.41 5.58 -17.34
N LYS A 2 -16.33 4.24 -17.28
CA LYS A 2 -15.83 3.50 -16.13
C LYS A 2 -14.42 2.96 -16.41
N VAL A 3 -13.50 3.16 -15.49
CA VAL A 3 -12.08 2.82 -15.67
C VAL A 3 -11.62 1.90 -14.55
N LEU A 4 -10.98 0.79 -14.90
CA LEU A 4 -10.38 -0.16 -13.97
C LEU A 4 -8.86 -0.01 -13.98
N VAL A 5 -8.25 0.01 -12.82
CA VAL A 5 -6.79 -0.09 -12.66
C VAL A 5 -6.48 -1.36 -11.88
N ILE A 6 -5.63 -2.22 -12.42
CA ILE A 6 -5.22 -3.48 -11.79
C ILE A 6 -3.80 -3.35 -11.28
N GLN A 7 -3.66 -3.40 -9.96
CA GLN A 7 -2.39 -3.46 -9.25
C GLN A 7 -2.41 -4.68 -8.31
N ASN A 8 -1.70 -5.74 -8.67
CA ASN A 8 -1.77 -7.04 -8.00
C ASN A 8 -0.58 -7.35 -7.08
N ARG A 9 0.28 -6.38 -6.79
CA ARG A 9 1.37 -6.53 -5.83
C ARG A 9 0.82 -6.57 -4.40
N MET A 10 1.57 -7.15 -3.48
CA MET A 10 1.01 -7.59 -2.19
C MET A 10 1.14 -6.59 -1.05
N GLY A 11 2.02 -5.60 -1.15
CA GLY A 11 2.39 -4.77 0.00
C GLY A 11 1.67 -3.42 0.03
N ILE A 12 1.54 -2.85 1.23
CA ILE A 12 1.10 -1.46 1.44
C ILE A 12 2.05 -0.51 0.69
N GLY A 13 3.37 -0.72 0.82
CA GLY A 13 4.37 0.10 0.13
C GLY A 13 4.24 0.04 -1.39
N ASP A 14 3.93 -1.13 -1.97
CA ASP A 14 3.64 -1.23 -3.40
C ASP A 14 2.42 -0.37 -3.79
N MET A 15 1.37 -0.38 -2.96
CA MET A 15 0.18 0.42 -3.24
C MET A 15 0.47 1.92 -3.19
N VAL A 16 1.23 2.37 -2.20
CA VAL A 16 1.65 3.77 -2.07
C VAL A 16 2.50 4.20 -3.27
N ILE A 17 3.44 3.36 -3.72
CA ILE A 17 4.27 3.64 -4.91
C ILE A 17 3.42 3.80 -6.18
N PHE A 18 2.33 3.02 -6.33
CA PHE A 18 1.47 3.09 -7.50
C PHE A 18 0.38 4.16 -7.43
N LEU A 19 0.12 4.73 -6.25
CA LEU A 19 -0.93 5.74 -6.05
C LEU A 19 -0.82 6.95 -7.01
N PRO A 20 0.36 7.58 -7.21
CA PRO A 20 0.50 8.70 -8.15
C PRO A 20 0.07 8.36 -9.57
N PHE A 21 0.35 7.13 -10.02
CA PHE A 21 -0.02 6.66 -11.36
C PHE A 21 -1.53 6.44 -11.50
N ILE A 22 -2.17 5.90 -10.45
CA ILE A 22 -3.62 5.70 -10.38
C ILE A 22 -4.33 7.03 -10.42
N GLU A 23 -3.91 7.99 -9.61
CA GLU A 23 -4.47 9.33 -9.57
C GLU A 23 -4.25 10.10 -10.88
N ALA A 24 -3.07 9.96 -11.49
CA ALA A 24 -2.78 10.59 -12.77
C ALA A 24 -3.69 10.06 -13.90
N ILE A 25 -4.02 8.76 -13.90
CA ILE A 25 -5.01 8.19 -14.82
C ILE A 25 -6.38 8.82 -14.59
N SER A 26 -6.83 8.92 -13.33
CA SER A 26 -8.10 9.55 -12.97
C SER A 26 -8.17 10.99 -13.45
N LYS A 27 -7.16 11.78 -13.13
CA LYS A 27 -7.05 13.21 -13.54
C LYS A 27 -7.02 13.36 -15.07
N LYS A 28 -6.23 12.55 -15.77
CA LYS A 28 -6.14 12.57 -17.25
C LYS A 28 -7.46 12.24 -17.94
N LEU A 29 -8.20 11.28 -17.37
CA LEU A 29 -9.47 10.82 -17.92
C LEU A 29 -10.67 11.57 -17.36
N LYS A 30 -10.45 12.51 -16.42
CA LYS A 30 -11.48 13.32 -15.74
C LYS A 30 -12.61 12.45 -15.15
N THR A 31 -12.25 11.32 -14.57
CA THR A 31 -13.18 10.38 -13.93
C THR A 31 -12.46 9.56 -12.84
N PRO A 32 -13.06 9.37 -11.68
CA PRO A 32 -12.51 8.47 -10.68
C PRO A 32 -12.36 7.04 -11.26
N VAL A 33 -11.37 6.31 -10.79
CA VAL A 33 -11.09 4.96 -11.24
C VAL A 33 -11.45 3.94 -10.17
N SER A 34 -11.91 2.75 -10.59
CA SER A 34 -11.99 1.60 -9.70
C SER A 34 -10.64 0.87 -9.69
N ILE A 35 -10.20 0.39 -8.54
CA ILE A 35 -8.95 -0.34 -8.43
C ILE A 35 -9.20 -1.80 -8.05
N LEU A 36 -8.51 -2.73 -8.72
CA LEU A 36 -8.48 -4.15 -8.37
C LEU A 36 -7.14 -4.46 -7.71
N VAL A 37 -7.16 -4.71 -6.42
CA VAL A 37 -5.98 -4.83 -5.56
C VAL A 37 -6.11 -5.99 -4.59
N LYS A 38 -5.00 -6.52 -4.09
CA LYS A 38 -5.04 -7.54 -3.03
C LYS A 38 -5.40 -6.91 -1.70
N GLU A 39 -6.14 -7.65 -0.86
CA GLU A 39 -6.48 -7.25 0.51
C GLU A 39 -5.23 -6.90 1.34
N SER A 40 -4.13 -7.65 1.13
CA SER A 40 -2.84 -7.39 1.80
C SER A 40 -2.23 -6.01 1.49
N SER A 41 -2.72 -5.29 0.48
CA SER A 41 -2.34 -3.90 0.22
C SER A 41 -2.96 -2.91 1.21
N LYS A 42 -3.94 -3.35 2.01
CA LYS A 42 -4.67 -2.51 2.98
C LYS A 42 -5.30 -1.25 2.39
N SER A 43 -5.55 -1.25 1.08
CA SER A 43 -6.03 -0.05 0.35
C SER A 43 -7.29 0.55 0.95
N ARG A 44 -8.22 -0.28 1.47
CA ARG A 44 -9.44 0.21 2.12
C ARG A 44 -9.18 1.02 3.39
N GLU A 45 -8.05 0.81 4.06
CA GLU A 45 -7.74 1.50 5.30
C GLU A 45 -7.31 2.95 5.08
N PHE A 46 -6.77 3.31 3.90
CA PHE A 46 -6.22 4.65 3.66
C PHE A 46 -6.63 5.31 2.34
N LEU A 47 -7.41 4.64 1.47
CA LEU A 47 -7.84 5.18 0.18
C LEU A 47 -9.35 5.36 0.04
N ASN A 48 -10.16 5.02 1.04
CA ASN A 48 -11.62 5.15 0.94
C ASN A 48 -12.07 6.59 0.65
N ASP A 49 -11.37 7.57 1.17
CA ASP A 49 -11.70 8.99 1.01
C ASP A 49 -10.96 9.65 -0.17
N ASN A 50 -10.28 8.86 -1.00
CA ASN A 50 -9.53 9.38 -2.14
C ASN A 50 -10.47 9.71 -3.32
N LYS A 51 -10.63 11.00 -3.63
CA LYS A 51 -11.53 11.50 -4.68
C LYS A 51 -11.22 10.96 -6.09
N ASN A 52 -10.01 10.45 -6.32
CA ASN A 52 -9.60 9.87 -7.59
C ASN A 52 -9.97 8.38 -7.71
N ILE A 53 -10.44 7.75 -6.62
CA ILE A 53 -10.82 6.34 -6.56
C ILE A 53 -12.30 6.23 -6.30
N SER A 54 -13.04 5.59 -7.20
CA SER A 54 -14.49 5.38 -7.06
C SER A 54 -14.82 4.12 -6.27
N GLU A 55 -13.96 3.10 -6.37
CA GLU A 55 -14.22 1.81 -5.75
C GLU A 55 -12.93 0.99 -5.59
N ILE A 56 -12.86 0.23 -4.51
CA ILE A 56 -11.78 -0.70 -4.24
C ILE A 56 -12.35 -2.13 -4.33
N ILE A 57 -11.89 -2.88 -5.32
CA ILE A 57 -12.31 -4.26 -5.59
C ILE A 57 -11.20 -5.19 -5.08
N ASP A 58 -11.58 -6.14 -4.23
CA ASP A 58 -10.61 -7.05 -3.65
C ASP A 58 -10.26 -8.19 -4.60
N LEU A 59 -8.98 -8.35 -4.89
CA LEU A 59 -8.43 -9.49 -5.58
C LEU A 59 -8.07 -10.59 -4.57
N GLU A 60 -9.02 -11.45 -4.30
CA GLU A 60 -8.87 -12.57 -3.35
C GLU A 60 -8.02 -13.69 -3.96
N ARG A 61 -6.70 -13.52 -3.87
CA ARG A 61 -5.71 -14.51 -4.30
C ARG A 61 -4.78 -14.88 -3.16
N ASP A 62 -4.64 -16.16 -2.92
CA ASP A 62 -3.79 -16.73 -1.87
C ASP A 62 -2.57 -17.44 -2.46
N ASN A 63 -1.44 -17.43 -1.74
CA ASN A 63 -0.24 -18.17 -2.10
C ASN A 63 -0.45 -19.70 -2.07
N LYS A 64 -1.48 -20.17 -1.38
CA LYS A 64 -1.88 -21.59 -1.30
C LYS A 64 -2.94 -21.97 -2.35
N ASN A 65 -3.24 -21.10 -3.32
CA ASN A 65 -4.27 -21.27 -4.34
C ASN A 65 -5.68 -21.56 -3.79
N LYS A 66 -6.01 -21.03 -2.62
CA LYS A 66 -7.32 -21.19 -1.96
C LYS A 66 -8.20 -19.94 -2.05
N GLY A 67 -7.69 -18.85 -2.62
CA GLY A 67 -8.44 -17.62 -2.81
C GLY A 67 -9.56 -17.78 -3.84
N LYS A 68 -10.62 -17.01 -3.68
CA LYS A 68 -11.81 -17.00 -4.57
C LYS A 68 -11.45 -16.83 -6.05
N HIS A 69 -10.37 -16.08 -6.34
CA HIS A 69 -9.91 -15.74 -7.69
C HIS A 69 -8.70 -16.57 -8.14
N ASP A 70 -8.38 -17.69 -7.46
CA ASP A 70 -7.28 -18.55 -7.83
C ASP A 70 -7.67 -19.61 -8.87
N GLY A 71 -6.68 -20.10 -9.60
CA GLY A 71 -6.85 -21.12 -10.63
C GLY A 71 -7.74 -20.68 -11.80
N PHE A 72 -8.18 -21.65 -12.57
CA PHE A 72 -9.05 -21.44 -13.74
C PHE A 72 -10.46 -20.99 -13.33
N PHE A 73 -11.09 -21.69 -12.41
CA PHE A 73 -12.44 -21.34 -11.92
C PHE A 73 -12.48 -19.98 -11.23
N GLY A 74 -11.43 -19.61 -10.48
CA GLY A 74 -11.33 -18.29 -9.91
C GLY A 74 -11.19 -17.19 -10.97
N SER A 75 -10.55 -17.48 -12.10
CA SER A 75 -10.51 -16.56 -13.24
C SER A 75 -11.90 -16.36 -13.85
N LEU A 76 -12.71 -17.41 -13.98
CA LEU A 76 -14.09 -17.31 -14.47
C LEU A 76 -14.98 -16.48 -13.54
N LYS A 77 -14.83 -16.65 -12.22
CA LYS A 77 -15.51 -15.80 -11.23
C LYS A 77 -15.16 -14.34 -11.40
N LEU A 78 -13.87 -14.03 -11.49
CA LEU A 78 -13.39 -12.65 -11.67
C LEU A 78 -13.88 -12.05 -12.99
N ILE A 79 -13.92 -12.83 -14.08
CA ILE A 79 -14.50 -12.40 -15.36
C ILE A 79 -15.95 -11.99 -15.18
N LYS A 80 -16.75 -12.82 -14.51
CA LYS A 80 -18.17 -12.54 -14.26
C LYS A 80 -18.33 -11.24 -13.46
N GLU A 81 -17.62 -11.11 -12.36
CA GLU A 81 -17.65 -9.91 -11.52
C GLU A 81 -17.28 -8.66 -12.31
N LEU A 82 -16.13 -8.66 -13.02
CA LEU A 82 -15.71 -7.49 -13.80
C LEU A 82 -16.64 -7.15 -14.96
N LYS A 83 -17.36 -8.14 -15.51
CA LYS A 83 -18.36 -7.92 -16.55
C LYS A 83 -19.57 -7.14 -16.04
N ASP A 84 -19.99 -7.39 -14.80
CA ASP A 84 -21.13 -6.70 -14.17
C ASP A 84 -20.83 -5.21 -13.93
N TYR A 85 -19.56 -4.84 -13.70
CA TYR A 85 -19.11 -3.45 -13.58
C TYR A 85 -19.21 -2.66 -14.89
N LYS A 86 -19.14 -3.30 -16.06
CA LYS A 86 -19.19 -2.67 -17.39
C LYS A 86 -18.11 -1.62 -17.60
N PHE A 87 -16.86 -1.96 -17.30
CA PHE A 87 -15.73 -1.06 -17.52
C PHE A 87 -15.48 -0.79 -19.01
N ASP A 88 -15.15 0.47 -19.33
CA ASP A 88 -14.78 0.88 -20.69
C ASP A 88 -13.28 0.69 -20.96
N LYS A 89 -12.46 0.93 -19.95
CA LYS A 89 -10.99 0.86 -20.03
C LYS A 89 -10.40 0.13 -18.85
N ALA A 90 -9.29 -0.59 -19.07
CA ALA A 90 -8.48 -1.17 -18.02
C ALA A 90 -7.01 -0.81 -18.21
N PHE A 91 -6.33 -0.51 -17.09
CA PHE A 91 -4.88 -0.31 -17.01
C PHE A 91 -4.29 -1.37 -16.10
N ILE A 92 -3.39 -2.21 -16.63
CA ILE A 92 -2.84 -3.37 -15.92
C ILE A 92 -1.36 -3.13 -15.68
N PHE A 93 -0.98 -2.87 -14.43
CA PHE A 93 0.41 -2.61 -14.01
C PHE A 93 1.21 -3.90 -13.77
N ASN A 94 1.07 -4.85 -14.68
CA ASN A 94 1.86 -6.07 -14.71
C ASN A 94 1.87 -6.69 -16.13
N SER A 95 2.75 -7.68 -16.34
CA SER A 95 2.90 -8.40 -17.62
C SER A 95 2.17 -9.75 -17.63
N SER A 96 1.14 -9.93 -16.83
CA SER A 96 0.41 -11.20 -16.74
C SER A 96 -0.63 -11.34 -17.85
N LEU A 97 -0.44 -12.29 -18.76
CA LEU A 97 -1.41 -12.64 -19.80
C LEU A 97 -2.80 -12.96 -19.20
N ARG A 98 -2.82 -13.53 -18.00
CA ARG A 98 -4.07 -13.86 -17.30
C ARG A 98 -4.98 -12.63 -17.14
N PHE A 99 -4.48 -11.52 -16.62
CA PHE A 99 -5.32 -10.32 -16.41
C PHE A 99 -5.76 -9.69 -17.73
N PHE A 100 -4.92 -9.76 -18.75
CA PHE A 100 -5.30 -9.31 -20.08
C PHE A 100 -6.50 -10.11 -20.61
N VAL A 101 -6.42 -11.46 -20.55
CA VAL A 101 -7.50 -12.34 -20.98
C VAL A 101 -8.77 -12.12 -20.16
N ILE A 102 -8.65 -12.02 -18.82
CA ILE A 102 -9.79 -11.74 -17.94
C ILE A 102 -10.49 -10.44 -18.37
N CYS A 103 -9.75 -9.36 -18.58
CA CYS A 103 -10.34 -8.08 -19.00
C CYS A 103 -11.04 -8.18 -20.38
N LYS A 104 -10.42 -8.90 -21.32
CA LYS A 104 -11.03 -9.11 -22.65
C LYS A 104 -12.31 -9.92 -22.58
N LEU A 105 -12.32 -11.01 -21.82
CA LEU A 105 -13.51 -11.85 -21.62
C LEU A 105 -14.60 -11.14 -20.79
N ALA A 106 -14.22 -10.22 -19.90
CA ALA A 106 -15.13 -9.31 -19.20
C ALA A 106 -15.69 -8.20 -20.11
N ARG A 107 -15.39 -8.23 -21.43
CA ARG A 107 -15.83 -7.28 -22.47
C ARG A 107 -15.37 -5.83 -22.25
N ILE A 108 -14.19 -5.64 -21.60
CA ILE A 108 -13.60 -4.31 -21.48
C ILE A 108 -13.04 -3.87 -22.85
N LYS A 109 -13.54 -2.76 -23.38
CA LYS A 109 -13.27 -2.32 -24.75
C LYS A 109 -11.79 -2.01 -25.01
N LYS A 110 -11.15 -1.25 -24.09
CA LYS A 110 -9.74 -0.84 -24.20
C LYS A 110 -8.94 -1.36 -23.02
N VAL A 111 -7.99 -2.25 -23.29
CA VAL A 111 -7.10 -2.84 -22.27
C VAL A 111 -5.67 -2.40 -22.56
N TYR A 112 -5.08 -1.68 -21.63
CA TYR A 112 -3.70 -1.26 -21.64
C TYR A 112 -2.91 -2.09 -20.62
N GLN A 113 -1.75 -2.60 -21.01
CA GLN A 113 -0.93 -3.46 -20.17
C GLN A 113 0.56 -3.24 -20.46
N TYR A 114 1.39 -3.60 -19.49
CA TYR A 114 2.83 -3.77 -19.70
C TYR A 114 3.09 -4.78 -20.82
N PRO A 115 4.21 -4.66 -21.56
CA PRO A 115 4.58 -5.65 -22.57
C PRO A 115 4.58 -7.06 -22.00
N LEU A 116 3.90 -7.99 -22.67
CA LEU A 116 3.69 -9.36 -22.17
C LEU A 116 4.98 -10.19 -22.14
N PHE A 117 5.87 -9.95 -23.08
CA PHE A 117 7.07 -10.78 -23.31
C PHE A 117 8.40 -10.06 -23.06
N GLU A 118 8.37 -8.78 -22.77
CA GLU A 118 9.58 -8.03 -22.46
C GLU A 118 9.87 -8.12 -20.95
N LYS A 119 10.83 -8.99 -20.58
CA LYS A 119 11.42 -8.94 -19.24
C LYS A 119 12.48 -7.83 -19.21
N LYS A 120 12.09 -6.62 -18.87
CA LYS A 120 13.03 -5.55 -18.57
C LYS A 120 13.39 -5.61 -17.09
N ASN A 121 14.69 -5.68 -16.80
CA ASN A 121 15.20 -5.48 -15.44
C ASN A 121 15.15 -3.98 -15.13
N GLN A 122 13.97 -3.48 -14.79
CA GLN A 122 13.67 -2.06 -14.67
C GLN A 122 13.00 -1.78 -13.34
N HIS A 123 13.35 -0.65 -12.73
CA HIS A 123 12.66 -0.21 -11.50
C HIS A 123 11.16 0.00 -11.75
N ILE A 124 10.33 -0.41 -10.80
CA ILE A 124 8.86 -0.43 -10.94
C ILE A 124 8.25 0.94 -11.28
N ILE A 125 8.80 2.01 -10.71
CA ILE A 125 8.39 3.39 -10.98
C ILE A 125 8.65 3.72 -12.46
N LYS A 126 9.88 3.47 -12.96
CA LYS A 126 10.23 3.74 -14.34
C LYS A 126 9.38 2.94 -15.32
N ALA A 127 9.09 1.68 -15.00
CA ALA A 127 8.18 0.85 -15.80
C ALA A 127 6.77 1.46 -15.88
N ALA A 128 6.24 1.98 -14.76
CA ALA A 128 4.93 2.61 -14.72
C ALA A 128 4.91 3.94 -15.51
N GLN A 129 5.96 4.75 -15.39
CA GLN A 129 6.11 6.01 -16.14
C GLN A 129 6.14 5.76 -17.66
N GLU A 130 7.02 4.87 -18.12
CA GLU A 130 7.12 4.51 -19.53
C GLU A 130 5.79 3.94 -20.07
N PHE A 131 5.12 3.11 -19.29
CA PHE A 131 3.83 2.53 -19.67
C PHE A 131 2.78 3.61 -19.91
N LEU A 132 2.58 4.54 -18.99
CA LEU A 132 1.57 5.59 -19.13
C LEU A 132 1.95 6.59 -20.21
N ASN A 133 3.20 6.97 -20.33
CA ASN A 133 3.67 7.83 -21.41
C ASN A 133 3.42 7.16 -22.78
N LYS A 134 3.83 5.90 -22.96
CA LYS A 134 3.67 5.16 -24.22
C LYS A 134 2.19 4.95 -24.60
N LYS A 135 1.30 4.64 -23.62
CA LYS A 135 -0.09 4.24 -23.88
C LYS A 135 -1.06 5.42 -23.96
N ILE A 136 -0.88 6.46 -23.17
CA ILE A 136 -1.83 7.58 -23.08
C ILE A 136 -1.15 8.96 -23.08
N LYS A 137 0.14 9.03 -23.40
CA LYS A 137 0.93 10.27 -23.41
C LYS A 137 0.79 11.04 -22.09
N LEU A 138 1.05 10.33 -21.00
CA LEU A 138 0.95 10.87 -19.65
C LEU A 138 2.28 10.70 -18.93
N ASP A 139 2.89 11.82 -18.60
CA ASP A 139 4.07 11.88 -17.75
C ASP A 139 3.62 12.02 -16.29
N VAL A 140 4.19 11.21 -15.41
CA VAL A 140 3.81 11.15 -14.00
C VAL A 140 5.07 11.30 -13.14
N GLU A 141 5.07 12.30 -12.28
CA GLU A 141 6.03 12.38 -11.19
C GLU A 141 5.63 11.37 -10.11
N SER A 142 6.58 10.51 -9.71
CA SER A 142 6.34 9.50 -8.65
C SER A 142 6.50 10.12 -7.27
N LYS A 143 5.54 10.93 -6.88
CA LYS A 143 5.47 11.55 -5.57
C LYS A 143 4.15 11.13 -4.89
N PRO A 144 4.19 10.06 -4.06
CA PRO A 144 2.98 9.61 -3.40
C PRO A 144 2.55 10.60 -2.31
N GLU A 145 1.27 10.96 -2.33
CA GLU A 145 0.65 11.79 -1.32
C GLU A 145 -0.57 11.05 -0.77
N ILE A 146 -0.68 10.98 0.55
CA ILE A 146 -1.83 10.40 1.23
C ILE A 146 -2.55 11.55 1.93
N ASN A 147 -3.80 11.78 1.55
CA ASN A 147 -4.64 12.77 2.22
C ASN A 147 -5.10 12.20 3.56
N LEU A 148 -4.71 12.89 4.62
CA LEU A 148 -5.14 12.56 5.98
C LEU A 148 -6.26 13.51 6.40
N ASP A 149 -7.27 12.99 7.09
CA ASP A 149 -8.31 13.80 7.72
C ASP A 149 -7.70 14.59 8.88
N ILE A 150 -7.86 15.90 8.86
CA ILE A 150 -7.34 16.80 9.89
C ILE A 150 -7.92 16.48 11.28
N ASN A 151 -9.16 16.00 11.35
CA ASN A 151 -9.78 15.60 12.61
C ASN A 151 -9.05 14.39 13.20
N LYS A 152 -8.76 13.37 12.38
CA LYS A 152 -7.97 12.19 12.81
C LYS A 152 -6.56 12.57 13.26
N ILE A 153 -5.92 13.53 12.57
CA ILE A 153 -4.61 14.05 13.01
C ILE A 153 -4.72 14.69 14.40
N ASN A 154 -5.77 15.48 14.65
CA ASN A 154 -5.97 16.13 15.93
C ASN A 154 -6.32 15.13 17.03
N GLU A 155 -7.15 14.14 16.75
CA GLU A 155 -7.46 13.03 17.66
C GLU A 155 -6.20 12.24 18.02
N ALA A 156 -5.34 11.91 17.06
CA ALA A 156 -4.08 11.23 17.31
C ALA A 156 -3.13 12.09 18.15
N LYS A 157 -3.05 13.39 17.88
CA LYS A 157 -2.25 14.32 18.70
C LYS A 157 -2.71 14.35 20.15
N GLN A 158 -4.01 14.36 20.39
CA GLN A 158 -4.57 14.34 21.75
C GLN A 158 -4.37 12.98 22.41
N LYS A 159 -4.72 11.90 21.74
CA LYS A 159 -4.62 10.52 22.24
C LYS A 159 -3.22 10.17 22.69
N TYR A 160 -2.24 10.55 21.91
CA TYR A 160 -0.82 10.25 22.18
C TYR A 160 -0.07 11.40 22.84
N ASN A 161 -0.77 12.47 23.19
CA ASN A 161 -0.20 13.64 23.89
C ASN A 161 1.11 14.10 23.23
N PHE A 162 1.08 14.39 21.91
CA PHE A 162 2.24 14.89 21.18
C PHE A 162 2.69 16.23 21.79
N SER A 163 3.88 16.24 22.37
CA SER A 163 4.47 17.43 22.97
C SER A 163 5.25 18.23 21.94
N SER A 164 5.05 19.55 21.92
CA SER A 164 5.87 20.47 21.13
C SER A 164 7.26 20.73 21.77
N SER A 165 7.43 20.39 23.05
CA SER A 165 8.68 20.58 23.77
C SER A 165 9.68 19.43 23.63
N LYS A 166 9.22 18.26 23.15
CA LYS A 166 10.03 17.05 22.96
C LYS A 166 10.13 16.68 21.49
N ILE A 167 11.23 16.01 21.13
CA ILE A 167 11.34 15.41 19.80
C ILE A 167 10.55 14.10 19.79
N ASN A 168 9.49 14.05 18.97
CA ASN A 168 8.71 12.84 18.78
C ASN A 168 9.31 12.00 17.66
N ILE A 169 9.74 10.78 17.95
CA ILE A 169 10.40 9.86 17.01
C ILE A 169 9.55 8.61 16.82
N LEU A 170 9.12 8.35 15.59
CA LEU A 170 8.44 7.12 15.23
C LEU A 170 9.45 6.06 14.79
N LEU A 171 9.43 4.90 15.44
CA LEU A 171 10.26 3.74 15.12
C LEU A 171 9.40 2.61 14.57
N GLY A 172 9.62 2.22 13.32
CA GLY A 172 9.00 1.05 12.70
C GLY A 172 9.73 -0.23 13.12
N ILE A 173 9.14 -0.99 14.01
CA ILE A 173 9.73 -2.25 14.52
C ILE A 173 9.43 -3.41 13.58
N GLY A 174 8.31 -3.34 12.86
CA GLY A 174 7.85 -4.39 11.97
C GLY A 174 8.62 -4.51 10.66
N GLY A 175 8.54 -5.70 10.05
CA GLY A 175 9.11 -5.95 8.73
C GLY A 175 8.59 -7.25 8.12
N SER A 176 8.34 -7.26 6.81
CA SER A 176 7.73 -8.39 6.08
C SER A 176 8.61 -9.67 5.98
N GLY A 177 9.68 -9.77 6.73
CA GLY A 177 10.56 -10.94 6.77
C GLY A 177 11.71 -10.76 7.74
N LYS A 178 12.29 -11.89 8.20
CA LYS A 178 13.38 -11.90 9.20
C LYS A 178 14.57 -11.01 8.84
N THR A 179 14.93 -10.96 7.56
CA THR A 179 16.06 -10.14 7.07
C THR A 179 15.79 -8.63 7.05
N LYS A 180 14.55 -8.21 7.25
CA LYS A 180 14.15 -6.80 7.28
C LYS A 180 13.87 -6.28 8.69
N ARG A 181 13.97 -7.15 9.70
CA ARG A 181 13.76 -6.78 11.10
C ARG A 181 15.08 -6.36 11.73
N ILE A 182 15.05 -5.21 12.37
CA ILE A 182 16.19 -4.70 13.15
C ILE A 182 16.12 -5.33 14.54
N PRO A 183 17.25 -5.86 15.09
CA PRO A 183 17.28 -6.38 16.45
C PRO A 183 16.92 -5.36 17.52
N ALA A 184 16.31 -5.82 18.62
CA ALA A 184 15.90 -4.96 19.73
C ALA A 184 17.08 -4.13 20.31
N GLU A 185 18.25 -4.74 20.42
CA GLU A 185 19.47 -4.13 20.94
C GLU A 185 19.92 -2.90 20.12
N THR A 186 19.66 -2.92 18.81
CA THR A 186 19.95 -1.78 17.93
C THR A 186 19.01 -0.61 18.20
N PHE A 187 17.71 -0.89 18.38
CA PHE A 187 16.74 0.12 18.77
C PHE A 187 17.05 0.72 20.15
N ILE A 188 17.39 -0.13 21.14
CA ILE A 188 17.74 0.30 22.49
C ILE A 188 18.96 1.25 22.44
N LYS A 189 20.02 0.87 21.75
CA LYS A 189 21.22 1.73 21.59
C LYS A 189 20.88 3.07 20.91
N PHE A 190 19.99 3.04 19.91
CA PHE A 190 19.54 4.27 19.23
C PHE A 190 18.76 5.17 20.19
N ILE A 191 17.83 4.62 20.97
CA ILE A 191 17.02 5.33 21.95
C ILE A 191 17.92 5.95 23.02
N ASP A 192 18.87 5.19 23.57
CA ASP A 192 19.85 5.67 24.57
C ASP A 192 20.69 6.82 24.00
N HIS A 193 21.19 6.65 22.78
CA HIS A 193 21.97 7.68 22.12
C HIS A 193 21.18 8.98 21.94
N CYS A 194 19.97 8.92 21.42
CA CYS A 194 19.11 10.09 21.24
C CYS A 194 18.85 10.83 22.57
N ASN A 195 18.57 10.07 23.64
CA ASN A 195 18.28 10.66 24.96
C ASN A 195 19.47 11.35 25.62
N ASN A 196 20.72 11.04 25.21
CA ASN A 196 21.91 11.73 25.69
C ASN A 196 22.04 13.16 25.11
N PHE A 197 21.38 13.46 24.01
CA PHE A 197 21.48 14.74 23.32
C PHE A 197 20.24 15.62 23.44
N LYS A 198 19.05 15.01 23.48
CA LYS A 198 17.78 15.73 23.47
C LYS A 198 16.72 14.96 24.26
N ASP A 199 15.76 15.69 24.83
CA ASP A 199 14.60 15.07 25.44
C ASP A 199 13.68 14.53 24.31
N CYS A 200 13.68 13.21 24.14
CA CYS A 200 12.97 12.52 23.08
C CYS A 200 11.82 11.69 23.66
N ARG A 201 10.78 11.50 22.85
CA ARG A 201 9.71 10.52 23.07
C ARG A 201 9.63 9.60 21.85
N PHE A 202 9.53 8.30 22.09
CA PHE A 202 9.55 7.31 21.03
C PHE A 202 8.20 6.65 20.89
N PHE A 203 7.75 6.49 19.65
CA PHE A 203 6.53 5.78 19.29
C PHE A 203 6.93 4.52 18.54
N LEU A 204 6.58 3.36 19.08
CA LEU A 204 7.02 2.05 18.58
C LEU A 204 5.90 1.43 17.76
N ALA A 205 5.97 1.57 16.44
CA ALA A 205 5.00 0.99 15.51
C ALA A 205 5.36 -0.45 15.16
N THR A 206 4.46 -1.39 15.41
CA THR A 206 4.63 -2.81 15.13
C THR A 206 3.34 -3.44 14.60
N GLY A 207 3.49 -4.54 13.85
CA GLY A 207 2.39 -5.43 13.50
C GLY A 207 2.05 -6.40 14.64
N ASN A 208 1.35 -7.48 14.27
CA ASN A 208 0.87 -8.49 15.22
C ASN A 208 1.69 -9.79 15.18
N HIS A 209 2.86 -9.81 14.51
CA HIS A 209 3.70 -10.98 14.48
C HIS A 209 4.43 -11.16 15.82
N GLU A 210 4.47 -12.40 16.31
CA GLU A 210 5.07 -12.76 17.59
C GLU A 210 6.51 -12.24 17.74
N GLU A 211 7.33 -12.43 16.71
CA GLU A 211 8.71 -11.93 16.67
C GLU A 211 8.81 -10.39 16.77
N GLU A 212 7.85 -9.65 16.25
CA GLU A 212 7.80 -8.18 16.36
C GLU A 212 7.39 -7.75 17.77
N LEU A 213 6.45 -8.48 18.38
CA LEU A 213 6.03 -8.24 19.76
C LEU A 213 7.15 -8.57 20.76
N GLU A 214 7.98 -9.58 20.48
CA GLU A 214 9.18 -9.87 21.29
C GLU A 214 10.18 -8.70 21.26
N ILE A 215 10.45 -8.13 20.07
CA ILE A 215 11.33 -6.96 19.93
C ILE A 215 10.72 -5.76 20.69
N LEU A 216 9.43 -5.50 20.53
CA LEU A 216 8.71 -4.44 21.24
C LEU A 216 8.87 -4.59 22.75
N ASN A 217 8.61 -5.78 23.30
CA ASN A 217 8.68 -6.04 24.73
C ASN A 217 10.09 -5.86 25.30
N LYS A 218 11.14 -6.27 24.56
CA LYS A 218 12.53 -6.03 24.95
C LYS A 218 12.86 -4.55 25.02
N ILE A 219 12.37 -3.73 24.08
CA ILE A 219 12.58 -2.27 24.09
C ILE A 219 11.86 -1.65 25.27
N LEU A 220 10.60 -2.00 25.50
CA LEU A 220 9.83 -1.47 26.64
C LEU A 220 10.40 -1.86 28.01
N GLY A 221 11.05 -3.02 28.12
CA GLY A 221 11.73 -3.48 29.32
C GLY A 221 13.12 -2.86 29.54
N SER A 222 13.63 -2.04 28.61
CA SER A 222 14.93 -1.38 28.73
C SER A 222 14.88 -0.15 29.67
N ALA A 223 16.06 0.38 30.05
CA ALA A 223 16.17 1.53 30.95
C ALA A 223 15.40 2.77 30.47
N ASN A 224 15.31 2.99 29.16
CA ASN A 224 14.57 4.10 28.55
C ASN A 224 13.18 3.69 28.04
N GLY A 225 12.70 2.49 28.39
CA GLY A 225 11.37 1.99 27.98
C GLY A 225 10.22 2.90 28.41
N GLY A 226 10.32 3.58 29.53
CA GLY A 226 9.33 4.55 30.02
C GLY A 226 9.15 5.80 29.15
N LYS A 227 10.08 6.05 28.21
CA LYS A 227 9.96 7.13 27.20
C LYS A 227 9.36 6.64 25.89
N CYS A 228 8.99 5.35 25.82
CA CYS A 228 8.48 4.68 24.64
C CYS A 228 6.96 4.45 24.77
N GLU A 229 6.22 4.83 23.75
CA GLU A 229 4.79 4.57 23.61
C GLU A 229 4.57 3.48 22.56
N LYS A 230 3.78 2.46 22.86
CA LYS A 230 3.49 1.39 21.90
C LYS A 230 2.36 1.76 20.96
N LEU A 231 2.57 1.56 19.67
CA LEU A 231 1.58 1.72 18.60
C LEU A 231 1.35 0.37 17.92
N ASN A 232 0.80 -0.58 18.66
CA ASN A 232 0.43 -1.89 18.15
C ASN A 232 -1.09 -1.97 17.90
N HIS A 233 -1.51 -2.86 17.01
CA HIS A 233 -2.91 -3.08 16.62
C HIS A 233 -3.63 -1.87 16.00
N LEU A 234 -2.90 -0.84 15.57
CA LEU A 234 -3.49 0.29 14.87
C LEU A 234 -3.80 -0.08 13.41
N LYS A 235 -4.88 0.48 12.88
CA LYS A 235 -5.12 0.51 11.44
C LYS A 235 -4.22 1.59 10.81
N ILE A 236 -4.01 1.51 9.49
CA ILE A 236 -3.13 2.47 8.78
C ILE A 236 -3.66 3.92 8.88
N ASN A 237 -4.96 4.07 9.03
CA ASN A 237 -5.62 5.38 9.13
C ASN A 237 -5.75 5.91 10.58
N GLU A 238 -5.21 5.20 11.54
CA GLU A 238 -5.06 5.59 12.95
C GLU A 238 -3.63 5.98 13.28
#